data_c97b69341d1c5ee0ee9771082e98a165
#
_entry.id   c97b69341d1c5ee0ee9771082e98a165
#
_cell.length_a   1.000
_cell.length_b   1.000
_cell.length_c   1.000
_cell.angle_alpha   90.00
_cell.angle_beta   90.00
_cell.angle_gamma   90.00
#
_symmetry.space_group_name_H-M   'P 1'
#
loop_
_entity.id
_entity.type
_entity.pdbx_description
1 polymer ?
#
loop_
_entity_poly.entity_id
_entity_poly.type
_entity_poly.pdbx_seq_one_letter_code
_entity_poly.pdbx_strand_id
1 'polypeptide(L)'
;MSLDTTPVPQLSDQPLSGQQRRCHMVLMLFMPAHKVQLEAISQFNGVGLATTRQDITEVANEIQRFYHLQLNADSDNSCLIQGSHLDKRLCLIHWLRRGLRYCPHFVENQFAPHLYQALSWDNTVLSQHLPQIVSQCEPHLSRQLNEKDRQFLQLYLAYCAWENQQQVLPELSLTQQQWLECKPALAAADSLFDSFNPLLGHSLNRVERDMLILMLTMIKAHSYHSTQSAEDTRLINAIDQLITHFQQLSGMTLSSNEALISQLFAHLAPAIERCYFNIGIDNSLLEDVIRKYPLLLQTTRQALVIFEQEYQIQFSADEVGLIAISFGAWLMQENALQEKQILLLTRNNPELEEQVEQQVRELTLLPLHIKYLPHDVYLQSGAPTGTTLVLTPYAVRQPESTPPLIQVQLPLTEQQNKQLRSVLELP
;
A
#
# COMPACT_ATOMS: atom_id res chain seq x y z
N MET A 1 -36.70 30.06 -2.34
CA MET A 1 -35.62 30.91 -1.79
C MET A 1 -34.36 30.55 -2.57
N SER A 2 -33.83 31.55 -3.26
CA SER A 2 -32.78 31.47 -4.26
C SER A 2 -31.48 30.97 -3.62
N LEU A 3 -30.87 29.96 -4.22
CA LEU A 3 -29.50 29.56 -3.92
C LEU A 3 -28.57 30.68 -4.39
N ASP A 4 -27.91 31.33 -3.43
CA ASP A 4 -26.84 32.27 -3.69
C ASP A 4 -25.72 31.57 -4.45
N THR A 5 -25.51 32.01 -5.66
CA THR A 5 -24.37 31.63 -6.49
C THR A 5 -23.11 32.28 -5.91
N THR A 6 -22.42 31.54 -5.03
CA THR A 6 -21.03 31.91 -4.67
C THR A 6 -20.14 31.81 -5.92
N PRO A 7 -19.27 32.80 -6.16
CA PRO A 7 -18.43 32.83 -7.35
C PRO A 7 -17.48 31.65 -7.34
N VAL A 8 -17.48 30.89 -8.44
CA VAL A 8 -16.52 29.81 -8.71
C VAL A 8 -15.12 30.46 -8.70
N PRO A 9 -14.21 30.04 -7.82
CA PRO A 9 -12.83 30.53 -7.85
C PRO A 9 -12.20 30.17 -9.20
N GLN A 10 -11.54 31.17 -9.83
CA GLN A 10 -10.74 30.93 -11.05
C GLN A 10 -9.68 29.88 -10.73
N LEU A 11 -9.90 28.65 -11.22
CA LEU A 11 -8.93 27.58 -11.26
C LEU A 11 -7.75 28.00 -12.15
N SER A 12 -6.54 27.63 -11.75
CA SER A 12 -5.33 27.77 -12.58
C SER A 12 -5.58 27.33 -14.01
N ASP A 13 -5.00 28.03 -14.99
CA ASP A 13 -5.15 27.79 -16.44
C ASP A 13 -4.72 26.38 -16.92
N GLN A 14 -4.30 25.50 -16.02
CA GLN A 14 -3.92 24.11 -16.35
C GLN A 14 -5.05 23.14 -16.00
N PRO A 15 -5.37 22.20 -16.91
CA PRO A 15 -6.38 21.19 -16.66
C PRO A 15 -5.96 20.29 -15.47
N LEU A 16 -6.91 19.96 -14.60
CA LEU A 16 -6.69 19.09 -13.47
C LEU A 16 -6.30 17.66 -13.93
N SER A 17 -5.28 17.10 -13.31
CA SER A 17 -4.93 15.67 -13.49
C SER A 17 -6.06 14.77 -12.97
N GLY A 18 -6.15 13.54 -13.47
CA GLY A 18 -7.11 12.55 -12.97
C GLY A 18 -7.01 12.33 -11.47
N GLN A 19 -5.79 12.34 -10.92
CA GLN A 19 -5.53 12.22 -9.50
C GLN A 19 -6.10 13.38 -8.68
N GLN A 20 -5.97 14.61 -9.16
CA GLN A 20 -6.55 15.79 -8.51
C GLN A 20 -8.07 15.76 -8.55
N ARG A 21 -8.66 15.43 -9.71
CA ARG A 21 -10.13 15.33 -9.85
C ARG A 21 -10.73 14.29 -8.93
N ARG A 22 -10.10 13.09 -8.82
CA ARG A 22 -10.55 12.04 -7.91
C ARG A 22 -10.41 12.44 -6.45
N CYS A 23 -9.33 13.16 -6.09
CA CYS A 23 -9.17 13.75 -4.76
C CYS A 23 -10.29 14.72 -4.40
N HIS A 24 -10.59 15.67 -5.30
CA HIS A 24 -11.70 16.62 -5.11
C HIS A 24 -13.02 15.86 -4.88
N MET A 25 -13.32 14.90 -5.76
CA MET A 25 -14.56 14.12 -5.68
C MET A 25 -14.72 13.40 -4.35
N VAL A 26 -13.70 12.67 -3.91
CA VAL A 26 -13.79 11.92 -2.64
C VAL A 26 -13.93 12.88 -1.46
N LEU A 27 -13.15 13.94 -1.41
CA LEU A 27 -13.25 14.92 -0.33
C LEU A 27 -14.61 15.66 -0.35
N MET A 28 -15.19 15.95 -1.52
CA MET A 28 -16.55 16.48 -1.61
C MET A 28 -17.59 15.55 -0.96
N LEU A 29 -17.43 14.22 -1.13
CA LEU A 29 -18.33 13.23 -0.55
C LEU A 29 -18.20 13.10 0.98
N PHE A 30 -17.08 13.56 1.54
CA PHE A 30 -16.86 13.64 3.00
C PHE A 30 -17.20 15.03 3.59
N MET A 31 -17.51 16.02 2.77
CA MET A 31 -17.90 17.34 3.29
C MET A 31 -19.24 17.28 4.02
N PRO A 32 -19.48 18.18 4.99
CA PRO A 32 -20.78 18.39 5.63
C PRO A 32 -21.84 18.85 4.63
N ALA A 33 -22.29 17.96 3.77
CA ALA A 33 -23.34 18.22 2.79
C ALA A 33 -24.27 17.01 2.70
N HIS A 34 -25.54 17.23 2.35
CA HIS A 34 -26.49 16.11 2.35
C HIS A 34 -26.29 15.15 1.19
N LYS A 35 -25.93 15.63 0.02
CA LYS A 35 -25.67 14.82 -1.17
C LYS A 35 -24.83 15.58 -2.18
N VAL A 36 -23.95 14.91 -2.88
CA VAL A 36 -23.12 15.51 -3.92
C VAL A 36 -23.61 15.03 -5.29
N GLN A 37 -24.07 15.98 -6.11
CA GLN A 37 -24.56 15.72 -7.45
C GLN A 37 -23.39 15.45 -8.41
N LEU A 38 -23.57 14.52 -9.33
CA LEU A 38 -22.60 14.22 -10.38
C LEU A 38 -22.24 15.44 -11.22
N GLU A 39 -23.23 16.24 -11.54
CA GLU A 39 -23.11 17.49 -12.28
C GLU A 39 -22.26 18.52 -11.53
N ALA A 40 -22.41 18.61 -10.21
CA ALA A 40 -21.60 19.50 -9.36
C ALA A 40 -20.13 19.11 -9.36
N ILE A 41 -19.83 17.80 -9.28
CA ILE A 41 -18.45 17.29 -9.38
C ILE A 41 -17.86 17.60 -10.77
N SER A 42 -18.63 17.36 -11.82
CA SER A 42 -18.25 17.63 -13.21
C SER A 42 -17.93 19.11 -13.44
N GLN A 43 -18.81 19.99 -12.99
CA GLN A 43 -18.66 21.44 -13.09
C GLN A 43 -17.46 21.94 -12.28
N PHE A 44 -17.31 21.47 -11.04
CA PHE A 44 -16.19 21.84 -10.17
C PHE A 44 -14.84 21.44 -10.77
N ASN A 45 -14.76 20.24 -11.34
CA ASN A 45 -13.52 19.72 -11.95
C ASN A 45 -13.29 20.25 -13.39
N GLY A 46 -14.21 20.99 -13.98
CA GLY A 46 -14.10 21.53 -15.33
C GLY A 46 -14.04 20.46 -16.42
N VAL A 47 -14.71 19.31 -16.22
CA VAL A 47 -14.72 18.18 -17.16
C VAL A 47 -16.13 17.73 -17.52
N GLY A 48 -16.27 16.98 -18.61
CA GLY A 48 -17.57 16.43 -19.02
C GLY A 48 -18.02 15.27 -18.12
N LEU A 49 -19.34 15.02 -18.10
CA LEU A 49 -19.95 13.93 -17.32
C LEU A 49 -19.36 12.55 -17.62
N ALA A 50 -18.92 12.28 -18.87
CA ALA A 50 -18.29 11.02 -19.24
C ALA A 50 -16.96 10.79 -18.45
N THR A 51 -16.13 11.83 -18.39
CA THR A 51 -14.88 11.80 -17.60
C THR A 51 -15.17 11.65 -16.12
N THR A 52 -16.17 12.36 -15.59
CA THR A 52 -16.55 12.27 -14.18
C THR A 52 -17.05 10.86 -13.85
N ARG A 53 -17.83 10.19 -14.73
CA ARG A 53 -18.25 8.81 -14.53
C ARG A 53 -17.07 7.82 -14.52
N GLN A 54 -16.09 8.05 -15.37
CA GLN A 54 -14.86 7.25 -15.35
C GLN A 54 -14.10 7.45 -14.02
N ASP A 55 -13.90 8.71 -13.59
CA ASP A 55 -13.26 9.01 -12.29
C ASP A 55 -14.02 8.36 -11.13
N ILE A 56 -15.37 8.34 -11.15
CA ILE A 56 -16.20 7.63 -10.15
C ILE A 56 -15.93 6.14 -10.15
N THR A 57 -15.85 5.50 -11.32
CA THR A 57 -15.58 4.06 -11.42
C THR A 57 -14.22 3.72 -10.82
N GLU A 58 -13.20 4.50 -11.13
CA GLU A 58 -11.85 4.31 -10.56
C GLU A 58 -11.83 4.50 -9.05
N VAL A 59 -12.50 5.53 -8.53
CA VAL A 59 -12.63 5.75 -7.07
C VAL A 59 -13.43 4.63 -6.43
N ALA A 60 -14.56 4.22 -7.00
CA ALA A 60 -15.39 3.13 -6.46
C ALA A 60 -14.58 1.84 -6.30
N ASN A 61 -13.79 1.48 -7.31
CA ASN A 61 -12.90 0.32 -7.26
C ASN A 61 -11.83 0.47 -6.18
N GLU A 62 -11.20 1.66 -6.07
CA GLU A 62 -10.15 1.92 -5.07
C GLU A 62 -10.71 1.84 -3.64
N ILE A 63 -11.82 2.52 -3.34
CA ILE A 63 -12.38 2.53 -1.99
C ILE A 63 -13.01 1.20 -1.59
N GLN A 64 -13.55 0.45 -2.55
CA GLN A 64 -14.04 -0.90 -2.31
C GLN A 64 -12.90 -1.86 -1.99
N ARG A 65 -11.82 -1.82 -2.78
CA ARG A 65 -10.66 -2.71 -2.60
C ARG A 65 -9.92 -2.44 -1.29
N PHE A 66 -9.75 -1.16 -0.90
CA PHE A 66 -8.88 -0.80 0.21
C PHE A 66 -9.61 -0.52 1.51
N TYR A 67 -10.90 -0.15 1.47
CA TYR A 67 -11.68 0.25 2.65
C TYR A 67 -13.03 -0.44 2.72
N HIS A 68 -13.34 -1.39 1.86
CA HIS A 68 -14.63 -2.12 1.83
C HIS A 68 -15.85 -1.19 1.69
N LEU A 69 -15.65 -0.01 1.14
CA LEU A 69 -16.69 0.99 0.92
C LEU A 69 -17.32 0.84 -0.46
N GLN A 70 -18.60 1.18 -0.55
CA GLN A 70 -19.32 1.23 -1.82
C GLN A 70 -19.64 2.67 -2.17
N LEU A 71 -19.43 3.06 -3.42
CA LEU A 71 -19.85 4.32 -3.97
C LEU A 71 -21.09 4.10 -4.83
N ASN A 72 -22.23 4.54 -4.35
CA ASN A 72 -23.51 4.38 -5.03
C ASN A 72 -23.97 5.72 -5.61
N ALA A 73 -24.55 5.67 -6.80
CA ALA A 73 -25.28 6.80 -7.38
C ALA A 73 -26.78 6.51 -7.23
N ASP A 74 -27.50 7.43 -6.60
CA ASP A 74 -28.95 7.37 -6.50
C ASP A 74 -29.64 7.67 -7.85
N SER A 75 -30.94 7.45 -7.92
CA SER A 75 -31.76 7.73 -9.10
C SER A 75 -31.76 9.21 -9.55
N ASP A 76 -31.39 10.12 -8.66
CA ASP A 76 -31.24 11.55 -8.89
C ASP A 76 -29.80 11.97 -9.26
N ASN A 77 -28.92 11.04 -9.63
CA ASN A 77 -27.50 11.23 -9.90
C ASN A 77 -26.69 11.75 -8.69
N SER A 78 -27.18 11.62 -7.46
CA SER A 78 -26.39 11.95 -6.28
C SER A 78 -25.47 10.78 -5.90
N CYS A 79 -24.24 11.11 -5.53
CA CYS A 79 -23.22 10.14 -5.09
C CYS A 79 -23.18 10.06 -3.58
N LEU A 80 -23.07 8.84 -3.05
CA LEU A 80 -23.01 8.55 -1.62
C LEU A 80 -22.05 7.41 -1.34
N ILE A 81 -21.19 7.57 -0.32
CA ILE A 81 -20.32 6.50 0.20
C ILE A 81 -21.07 5.71 1.26
N GLN A 82 -21.16 4.39 1.07
CA GLN A 82 -21.78 3.45 2.00
C GLN A 82 -20.74 2.47 2.56
N GLY A 83 -20.90 2.11 3.84
CA GLY A 83 -20.05 1.19 4.58
C GLY A 83 -19.98 1.54 6.05
N SER A 84 -19.13 0.85 6.81
CA SER A 84 -18.96 1.13 8.24
C SER A 84 -18.37 2.52 8.50
N HIS A 85 -18.65 3.09 9.66
CA HIS A 85 -18.09 4.39 10.03
C HIS A 85 -16.56 4.31 10.23
N LEU A 86 -16.04 3.17 10.66
CA LEU A 86 -14.61 2.92 10.74
C LEU A 86 -13.96 2.99 9.36
N ASP A 87 -14.48 2.25 8.38
CA ASP A 87 -13.94 2.23 7.02
C ASP A 87 -14.00 3.61 6.37
N LYS A 88 -15.10 4.36 6.58
CA LYS A 88 -15.21 5.75 6.12
C LYS A 88 -14.14 6.64 6.75
N ARG A 89 -13.89 6.51 8.04
CA ARG A 89 -12.88 7.30 8.75
C ARG A 89 -11.46 6.97 8.27
N LEU A 90 -11.16 5.68 8.04
CA LEU A 90 -9.87 5.24 7.46
C LEU A 90 -9.68 5.75 6.03
N CYS A 91 -10.72 5.69 5.22
CA CYS A 91 -10.73 6.24 3.87
C CYS A 91 -10.47 7.77 3.89
N LEU A 92 -11.18 8.51 4.76
CA LEU A 92 -10.95 9.96 4.93
C LEU A 92 -9.50 10.28 5.32
N ILE A 93 -8.93 9.57 6.30
CA ILE A 93 -7.53 9.76 6.71
C ILE A 93 -6.60 9.69 5.50
N HIS A 94 -6.77 8.69 4.66
CA HIS A 94 -5.96 8.52 3.46
C HIS A 94 -6.17 9.64 2.42
N TRP A 95 -7.43 9.91 2.07
CA TRP A 95 -7.75 10.88 1.04
C TRP A 95 -7.52 12.32 1.46
N LEU A 96 -7.66 12.66 2.73
CA LEU A 96 -7.32 13.98 3.25
C LEU A 96 -5.81 14.24 3.16
N ARG A 97 -4.96 13.25 3.48
CA ARG A 97 -3.51 13.37 3.28
C ARG A 97 -3.13 13.50 1.81
N ARG A 98 -3.79 12.75 0.93
CA ARG A 98 -3.62 12.91 -0.53
C ARG A 98 -4.07 14.30 -0.98
N GLY A 99 -5.19 14.81 -0.46
CA GLY A 99 -5.70 16.14 -0.72
C GLY A 99 -4.69 17.23 -0.38
N LEU A 100 -4.13 17.20 0.81
CA LEU A 100 -3.09 18.15 1.24
C LEU A 100 -1.80 18.06 0.41
N ARG A 101 -1.54 16.91 -0.23
CA ARG A 101 -0.38 16.74 -1.10
C ARG A 101 -0.62 17.20 -2.53
N TYR A 102 -1.76 16.86 -3.13
CA TYR A 102 -2.02 17.00 -4.57
C TYR A 102 -2.99 18.10 -4.92
N CYS A 103 -3.85 18.51 -3.99
CA CYS A 103 -4.84 19.58 -4.17
C CYS A 103 -5.02 20.43 -2.90
N PRO A 104 -3.93 21.04 -2.34
CA PRO A 104 -3.99 21.81 -1.10
C PRO A 104 -5.00 22.96 -1.19
N HIS A 105 -5.07 23.66 -2.32
CA HIS A 105 -6.05 24.75 -2.53
C HIS A 105 -7.51 24.29 -2.37
N PHE A 106 -7.85 23.08 -2.81
CA PHE A 106 -9.20 22.55 -2.59
C PHE A 106 -9.46 22.33 -1.10
N VAL A 107 -8.48 21.72 -0.40
CA VAL A 107 -8.62 21.46 1.04
C VAL A 107 -8.77 22.77 1.81
N GLU A 108 -7.96 23.78 1.52
CA GLU A 108 -7.93 25.07 2.22
C GLU A 108 -9.15 25.94 1.91
N ASN A 109 -9.63 25.97 0.67
CA ASN A 109 -10.65 26.89 0.22
C ASN A 109 -12.05 26.30 0.10
N GLN A 110 -12.17 24.95 0.13
CA GLN A 110 -13.46 24.27 0.03
C GLN A 110 -13.69 23.36 1.24
N PHE A 111 -12.86 22.32 1.44
CA PHE A 111 -13.10 21.31 2.47
C PHE A 111 -13.09 21.91 3.89
N ALA A 112 -12.03 22.62 4.25
CA ALA A 112 -11.86 23.19 5.58
C ALA A 112 -12.94 24.22 5.93
N PRO A 113 -13.26 25.21 5.07
CA PRO A 113 -14.30 26.21 5.37
C PRO A 113 -15.68 25.60 5.57
N HIS A 114 -16.08 24.60 4.75
CA HIS A 114 -17.35 23.91 4.93
C HIS A 114 -17.42 23.16 6.27
N LEU A 115 -16.34 22.52 6.66
CA LEU A 115 -16.24 21.80 7.93
C LEU A 115 -16.33 22.75 9.12
N TYR A 116 -15.59 23.86 9.09
CA TYR A 116 -15.57 24.87 10.15
C TYR A 116 -16.91 25.60 10.27
N GLN A 117 -17.57 25.87 9.15
CA GLN A 117 -18.91 26.45 9.13
C GLN A 117 -19.94 25.50 9.77
N ALA A 118 -19.86 24.20 9.46
CA ALA A 118 -20.74 23.19 10.06
C ALA A 118 -20.58 23.09 11.58
N LEU A 119 -19.38 23.32 12.10
CA LEU A 119 -19.08 23.39 13.53
C LEU A 119 -19.41 24.74 14.18
N SER A 120 -19.72 25.76 13.38
CA SER A 120 -19.93 27.15 13.86
C SER A 120 -18.71 27.70 14.64
N TRP A 121 -17.50 27.29 14.25
CA TRP A 121 -16.27 27.74 14.89
C TRP A 121 -15.85 29.12 14.43
N ASP A 122 -15.42 29.93 15.39
CA ASP A 122 -14.90 31.28 15.13
C ASP A 122 -13.39 31.26 14.79
N ASN A 123 -12.90 32.43 14.35
CA ASN A 123 -11.50 32.59 13.99
C ASN A 123 -10.54 32.35 15.18
N THR A 124 -10.97 32.53 16.42
CA THR A 124 -10.13 32.30 17.61
C THR A 124 -9.84 30.82 17.80
N VAL A 125 -10.86 29.97 17.64
CA VAL A 125 -10.68 28.50 17.66
C VAL A 125 -9.69 28.07 16.58
N LEU A 126 -9.88 28.56 15.35
CA LEU A 126 -9.11 28.14 14.19
C LEU A 126 -7.66 28.62 14.20
N SER A 127 -7.43 29.91 14.57
CA SER A 127 -6.10 30.52 14.48
C SER A 127 -5.24 30.38 15.73
N GLN A 128 -5.84 30.09 16.87
CA GLN A 128 -5.12 30.03 18.14
C GLN A 128 -5.26 28.67 18.85
N HIS A 129 -6.49 28.21 19.09
CA HIS A 129 -6.70 27.02 19.93
C HIS A 129 -6.30 25.74 19.24
N LEU A 130 -6.73 25.48 18.02
CA LEU A 130 -6.37 24.26 17.29
C LEU A 130 -4.87 24.11 17.05
N PRO A 131 -4.15 25.14 16.56
CA PRO A 131 -2.69 25.07 16.41
C PRO A 131 -1.98 24.81 17.73
N GLN A 132 -2.46 25.45 18.84
CA GLN A 132 -1.89 25.26 20.15
C GLN A 132 -2.05 23.82 20.66
N ILE A 133 -3.25 23.24 20.52
CA ILE A 133 -3.52 21.84 20.92
C ILE A 133 -2.64 20.87 20.14
N VAL A 134 -2.50 21.04 18.82
CA VAL A 134 -1.62 20.21 18.00
C VAL A 134 -0.16 20.35 18.43
N SER A 135 0.30 21.55 18.77
CA SER A 135 1.65 21.78 19.28
C SER A 135 1.89 21.13 20.64
N GLN A 136 0.88 21.07 21.50
CA GLN A 136 0.99 20.46 22.83
C GLN A 136 1.19 18.93 22.80
N CYS A 137 0.74 18.24 21.75
CA CYS A 137 0.97 16.80 21.62
C CYS A 137 2.37 16.44 21.12
N GLU A 138 3.10 17.37 20.47
CA GLU A 138 4.39 17.07 19.84
C GLU A 138 5.45 16.52 20.82
N PRO A 139 5.58 17.00 22.08
CA PRO A 139 6.53 16.43 23.03
C PRO A 139 6.29 14.93 23.34
N HIS A 140 5.07 14.45 23.15
CA HIS A 140 4.70 13.04 23.33
C HIS A 140 4.92 12.19 22.09
N LEU A 141 5.29 12.79 20.95
CA LEU A 141 5.64 12.10 19.72
C LEU A 141 7.16 11.97 19.62
N SER A 142 7.63 10.84 19.10
CA SER A 142 9.07 10.62 18.87
C SER A 142 9.65 11.45 17.70
N ARG A 143 8.87 12.37 17.12
CA ARG A 143 9.27 13.24 16.02
C ARG A 143 8.56 14.60 16.07
N GLN A 144 9.14 15.58 15.38
CA GLN A 144 8.46 16.84 15.10
C GLN A 144 7.49 16.67 13.92
N LEU A 145 6.31 17.29 14.02
CA LEU A 145 5.34 17.35 12.93
C LEU A 145 5.78 18.42 11.93
N ASN A 146 5.71 18.11 10.64
CA ASN A 146 5.82 19.14 9.60
C ASN A 146 4.51 19.91 9.46
N GLU A 147 4.52 21.00 8.69
CA GLU A 147 3.34 21.87 8.53
C GLU A 147 2.11 21.14 7.96
N LYS A 148 2.34 20.22 7.01
CA LYS A 148 1.25 19.42 6.43
C LYS A 148 0.67 18.42 7.44
N ASP A 149 1.50 17.85 8.30
CA ASP A 149 1.02 16.96 9.36
C ASP A 149 0.20 17.75 10.39
N ARG A 150 0.62 18.97 10.77
CA ARG A 150 -0.15 19.85 11.66
C ARG A 150 -1.50 20.23 11.04
N GLN A 151 -1.50 20.67 9.79
CA GLN A 151 -2.74 20.99 9.08
C GLN A 151 -3.67 19.79 8.96
N PHE A 152 -3.12 18.61 8.67
CA PHE A 152 -3.88 17.35 8.65
C PHE A 152 -4.52 17.06 10.00
N LEU A 153 -3.76 17.17 11.10
CA LEU A 153 -4.28 16.93 12.46
C LEU A 153 -5.40 17.88 12.84
N GLN A 154 -5.25 19.17 12.53
CA GLN A 154 -6.29 20.18 12.78
C GLN A 154 -7.59 19.84 12.05
N LEU A 155 -7.50 19.50 10.78
CA LEU A 155 -8.66 19.12 9.97
C LEU A 155 -9.30 17.82 10.46
N TYR A 156 -8.47 16.84 10.84
CA TYR A 156 -8.97 15.58 11.34
C TYR A 156 -9.70 15.76 12.69
N LEU A 157 -9.16 16.56 13.63
CA LEU A 157 -9.84 16.90 14.88
C LEU A 157 -11.19 17.59 14.63
N ALA A 158 -11.22 18.54 13.70
CA ALA A 158 -12.47 19.20 13.33
C ALA A 158 -13.49 18.20 12.75
N TYR A 159 -13.05 17.28 11.93
CA TYR A 159 -13.91 16.26 11.35
C TYR A 159 -14.46 15.31 12.44
N CYS A 160 -13.62 14.87 13.39
CA CYS A 160 -14.04 14.08 14.53
C CYS A 160 -15.11 14.83 15.36
N ALA A 161 -14.92 16.11 15.62
CA ALA A 161 -15.90 16.93 16.34
C ALA A 161 -17.24 17.01 15.61
N TRP A 162 -17.21 17.20 14.29
CA TRP A 162 -18.40 17.26 13.47
C TRP A 162 -19.17 15.93 13.45
N GLU A 163 -18.50 14.81 13.20
CA GLU A 163 -19.17 13.50 13.22
C GLU A 163 -19.69 13.14 14.61
N ASN A 164 -18.94 13.49 15.67
CA ASN A 164 -19.41 13.27 17.04
C ASN A 164 -20.68 14.07 17.36
N GLN A 165 -20.82 15.31 16.85
CA GLN A 165 -22.08 16.08 16.94
C GLN A 165 -23.26 15.38 16.24
N GLN A 166 -22.97 14.71 15.12
CA GLN A 166 -23.98 13.95 14.37
C GLN A 166 -24.24 12.55 14.97
N GLN A 167 -23.55 12.20 16.07
CA GLN A 167 -23.56 10.85 16.66
C GLN A 167 -23.13 9.74 15.68
N VAL A 168 -22.28 10.09 14.73
CA VAL A 168 -21.68 9.19 13.76
C VAL A 168 -20.33 8.74 14.31
N LEU A 169 -20.29 7.55 14.90
CA LEU A 169 -19.11 7.05 15.62
C LEU A 169 -18.57 5.78 14.97
N PRO A 170 -17.24 5.65 14.81
CA PRO A 170 -16.61 4.39 14.45
C PRO A 170 -16.84 3.32 15.52
N GLU A 171 -16.93 2.07 15.09
CA GLU A 171 -16.99 0.90 15.98
C GLU A 171 -15.67 0.14 15.90
N LEU A 172 -15.01 -0.02 17.05
CA LEU A 172 -13.78 -0.79 17.18
C LEU A 172 -14.04 -2.08 17.95
N SER A 173 -13.51 -3.20 17.46
CA SER A 173 -13.52 -4.45 18.19
C SER A 173 -12.65 -4.38 19.46
N LEU A 174 -12.89 -5.26 20.42
CA LEU A 174 -12.06 -5.35 21.63
C LEU A 174 -10.59 -5.59 21.30
N THR A 175 -10.31 -6.42 20.32
CA THR A 175 -8.93 -6.69 19.85
C THR A 175 -8.26 -5.44 19.30
N GLN A 176 -8.98 -4.64 18.51
CA GLN A 176 -8.47 -3.37 17.98
C GLN A 176 -8.21 -2.35 19.10
N GLN A 177 -9.13 -2.23 20.07
CA GLN A 177 -8.94 -1.34 21.21
C GLN A 177 -7.73 -1.74 22.05
N GLN A 178 -7.59 -3.03 22.40
CA GLN A 178 -6.43 -3.55 23.13
C GLN A 178 -5.10 -3.31 22.37
N TRP A 179 -5.14 -3.48 21.05
CA TRP A 179 -3.99 -3.20 20.19
C TRP A 179 -3.57 -1.73 20.25
N LEU A 180 -4.53 -0.81 20.22
CA LEU A 180 -4.27 0.63 20.27
C LEU A 180 -3.73 1.09 21.65
N GLU A 181 -4.21 0.50 22.73
CA GLU A 181 -3.76 0.83 24.10
C GLU A 181 -2.27 0.54 24.34
N CYS A 182 -1.65 -0.32 23.54
CA CYS A 182 -0.24 -0.64 23.63
C CYS A 182 0.66 0.29 22.78
N LYS A 183 0.08 1.24 22.02
CA LYS A 183 0.84 2.06 21.07
C LYS A 183 1.62 3.19 21.73
N PRO A 184 2.85 3.49 21.23
CA PRO A 184 3.61 4.66 21.70
C PRO A 184 2.88 5.99 21.50
N ALA A 185 1.95 6.05 20.53
CA ALA A 185 1.13 7.23 20.26
C ALA A 185 0.07 7.53 21.35
N LEU A 186 -0.14 6.63 22.31
CA LEU A 186 -1.16 6.75 23.35
C LEU A 186 -1.08 8.08 24.10
N ALA A 187 0.10 8.44 24.62
CA ALA A 187 0.28 9.67 25.41
C ALA A 187 0.01 10.94 24.57
N ALA A 188 0.38 10.93 23.29
CA ALA A 188 0.07 12.04 22.38
C ALA A 188 -1.43 12.14 22.08
N ALA A 189 -2.09 11.00 21.89
CA ALA A 189 -3.53 10.95 21.67
C ALA A 189 -4.32 11.41 22.91
N ASP A 190 -3.88 11.00 24.10
CA ASP A 190 -4.46 11.48 25.37
C ASP A 190 -4.32 13.00 25.50
N SER A 191 -3.13 13.53 25.25
CA SER A 191 -2.89 14.98 25.26
C SER A 191 -3.78 15.73 24.29
N LEU A 192 -3.96 15.22 23.06
CA LEU A 192 -4.87 15.80 22.07
C LEU A 192 -6.33 15.74 22.54
N PHE A 193 -6.78 14.57 22.97
CA PHE A 193 -8.15 14.34 23.39
C PHE A 193 -8.53 15.23 24.59
N ASP A 194 -7.70 15.28 25.62
CA ASP A 194 -7.94 16.05 26.84
C ASP A 194 -7.90 17.56 26.60
N SER A 195 -7.01 18.01 25.72
CA SER A 195 -6.88 19.44 25.36
C SER A 195 -7.96 19.90 24.39
N PHE A 196 -8.47 19.00 23.53
CA PHE A 196 -9.46 19.33 22.52
C PHE A 196 -10.89 19.29 23.05
N ASN A 197 -11.18 18.35 23.93
CA ASN A 197 -12.54 18.13 24.48
C ASN A 197 -13.16 19.39 25.13
N PRO A 198 -12.43 20.21 25.92
CA PRO A 198 -12.98 21.42 26.51
C PRO A 198 -13.38 22.52 25.51
N LEU A 199 -12.86 22.49 24.28
CA LEU A 199 -13.23 23.45 23.24
C LEU A 199 -14.60 23.17 22.63
N LEU A 200 -15.13 22.00 22.86
CA LEU A 200 -16.38 21.56 22.27
C LEU A 200 -17.53 21.83 23.24
N GLY A 201 -18.68 22.22 22.71
CA GLY A 201 -19.89 22.37 23.49
C GLY A 201 -20.52 21.02 23.95
N HIS A 202 -19.87 19.91 23.63
CA HIS A 202 -20.28 18.56 23.95
C HIS A 202 -19.05 17.69 24.22
N SER A 203 -19.22 16.59 24.95
CA SER A 203 -18.13 15.66 25.23
C SER A 203 -17.86 14.75 24.04
N LEU A 204 -16.59 14.60 23.66
CA LEU A 204 -16.17 13.59 22.68
C LEU A 204 -16.39 12.18 23.22
N ASN A 205 -16.81 11.28 22.36
CA ASN A 205 -16.84 9.86 22.67
C ASN A 205 -15.42 9.30 22.80
N ARG A 206 -15.23 8.34 23.72
CA ARG A 206 -13.91 7.73 23.94
C ARG A 206 -13.33 7.07 22.69
N VAL A 207 -14.16 6.57 21.79
CA VAL A 207 -13.70 6.00 20.51
C VAL A 207 -12.89 6.99 19.67
N GLU A 208 -13.15 8.29 19.80
CA GLU A 208 -12.36 9.32 19.11
C GLU A 208 -10.91 9.38 19.60
N ARG A 209 -10.66 9.13 20.88
CA ARG A 209 -9.32 8.95 21.43
C ARG A 209 -8.61 7.75 20.77
N ASP A 210 -9.30 6.63 20.65
CA ASP A 210 -8.74 5.43 20.01
C ASP A 210 -8.44 5.68 18.53
N MET A 211 -9.31 6.42 17.84
CA MET A 211 -9.06 6.85 16.46
C MET A 211 -7.89 7.83 16.35
N LEU A 212 -7.64 8.67 17.35
CA LEU A 212 -6.45 9.52 17.39
C LEU A 212 -5.17 8.70 17.58
N ILE A 213 -5.18 7.66 18.41
CA ILE A 213 -4.04 6.74 18.54
C ILE A 213 -3.73 6.10 17.19
N LEU A 214 -4.74 5.54 16.52
CA LEU A 214 -4.58 4.91 15.21
C LEU A 214 -4.03 5.89 14.18
N MET A 215 -4.62 7.07 14.08
CA MET A 215 -4.21 8.10 13.14
C MET A 215 -2.77 8.54 13.38
N LEU A 216 -2.37 8.82 14.62
CA LEU A 216 -1.00 9.21 14.97
C LEU A 216 -0.01 8.09 14.67
N THR A 217 -0.39 6.82 14.88
CA THR A 217 0.43 5.67 14.52
C THR A 217 0.61 5.56 12.99
N MET A 218 -0.45 5.78 12.21
CA MET A 218 -0.41 5.70 10.75
C MET A 218 0.35 6.85 10.09
N ILE A 219 0.39 8.04 10.70
CA ILE A 219 1.16 9.17 10.17
C ILE A 219 2.62 9.17 10.60
N LYS A 220 2.98 8.37 11.60
CA LYS A 220 4.36 8.23 12.10
C LYS A 220 5.25 7.79 10.93
N ALA A 221 6.36 8.51 10.72
CA ALA A 221 7.41 8.01 9.84
C ALA A 221 8.12 6.87 10.58
N HIS A 222 7.95 5.65 10.10
CA HIS A 222 8.63 4.49 10.64
C HIS A 222 10.10 4.55 10.25
N SER A 223 10.98 4.84 11.20
CA SER A 223 12.42 4.90 11.01
C SER A 223 13.12 4.01 12.02
N TYR A 224 13.88 3.06 11.53
CA TYR A 224 14.70 2.17 12.36
C TYR A 224 15.64 2.92 13.31
N HIS A 225 16.21 4.04 12.87
CA HIS A 225 17.18 4.81 13.67
C HIS A 225 16.56 5.63 14.81
N SER A 226 15.24 5.78 14.86
CA SER A 226 14.53 6.50 15.94
C SER A 226 13.81 5.57 16.92
N THR A 227 14.14 4.28 16.91
CA THR A 227 13.47 3.25 17.72
C THR A 227 13.86 3.40 19.18
N GLN A 228 12.90 3.67 20.06
CA GLN A 228 13.09 3.79 21.51
C GLN A 228 12.00 3.07 22.31
N SER A 229 10.98 2.51 21.65
CA SER A 229 9.87 1.86 22.32
C SER A 229 10.08 0.35 22.46
N ALA A 230 9.42 -0.26 23.44
CA ALA A 230 9.37 -1.72 23.58
C ALA A 230 8.72 -2.40 22.37
N GLU A 231 7.74 -1.73 21.75
CA GLU A 231 7.06 -2.18 20.53
C GLU A 231 8.04 -2.21 19.33
N ASP A 232 8.83 -1.14 19.15
CA ASP A 232 9.84 -1.10 18.08
C ASP A 232 10.88 -2.21 18.28
N THR A 233 11.33 -2.45 19.53
CA THR A 233 12.26 -3.53 19.86
C THR A 233 11.65 -4.90 19.53
N ARG A 234 10.38 -5.13 19.87
CA ARG A 234 9.66 -6.35 19.54
C ARG A 234 9.61 -6.55 18.03
N LEU A 235 9.29 -5.49 17.27
CA LEU A 235 9.22 -5.55 15.80
C LEU A 235 10.58 -5.86 15.18
N ILE A 236 11.66 -5.24 15.66
CA ILE A 236 13.02 -5.53 15.18
C ILE A 236 13.39 -7.00 15.42
N ASN A 237 13.10 -7.54 16.60
CA ASN A 237 13.35 -8.94 16.91
C ASN A 237 12.55 -9.88 16.01
N ALA A 238 11.29 -9.56 15.74
CA ALA A 238 10.45 -10.35 14.83
C ALA A 238 10.95 -10.30 13.38
N ILE A 239 11.46 -9.15 12.93
CA ILE A 239 12.10 -8.99 11.62
C ILE A 239 13.38 -9.81 11.52
N ASP A 240 14.21 -9.80 12.55
CA ASP A 240 15.46 -10.60 12.57
C ASP A 240 15.16 -12.10 12.48
N GLN A 241 14.14 -12.57 13.20
CA GLN A 241 13.66 -13.95 13.10
C GLN A 241 13.11 -14.26 11.69
N LEU A 242 12.35 -13.35 11.09
CA LEU A 242 11.85 -13.48 9.72
C LEU A 242 13.00 -13.61 8.71
N ILE A 243 14.03 -12.76 8.82
CA ILE A 243 15.22 -12.82 7.96
C ILE A 243 15.94 -14.14 8.14
N THR A 244 16.17 -14.57 9.39
CA THR A 244 16.83 -15.85 9.70
C THR A 244 16.06 -17.03 9.10
N HIS A 245 14.73 -17.02 9.22
CA HIS A 245 13.88 -18.08 8.66
C HIS A 245 13.89 -18.07 7.12
N PHE A 246 13.86 -16.88 6.51
CA PHE A 246 14.01 -16.74 5.05
C PHE A 246 15.36 -17.30 4.57
N GLN A 247 16.46 -17.02 5.27
CA GLN A 247 17.78 -17.55 4.95
C GLN A 247 17.81 -19.10 5.04
N GLN A 248 17.19 -19.67 6.07
CA GLN A 248 17.10 -21.14 6.22
C GLN A 248 16.32 -21.78 5.07
N LEU A 249 15.19 -21.19 4.66
CA LEU A 249 14.35 -21.70 3.57
C LEU A 249 15.00 -21.53 2.20
N SER A 250 15.66 -20.41 1.99
CA SER A 250 16.30 -20.06 0.70
C SER A 250 17.65 -20.72 0.50
N GLY A 251 18.31 -21.15 1.57
CA GLY A 251 19.71 -21.60 1.56
C GLY A 251 20.73 -20.49 1.31
N MET A 252 20.29 -19.22 1.30
CA MET A 252 21.15 -18.07 1.07
C MET A 252 21.65 -17.44 2.37
N THR A 253 22.91 -17.02 2.40
CA THR A 253 23.48 -16.27 3.51
C THR A 253 23.56 -14.78 3.13
N LEU A 254 23.07 -13.90 4.01
CA LEU A 254 23.11 -12.45 3.83
C LEU A 254 24.22 -11.87 4.71
N SER A 255 25.07 -11.01 4.14
CA SER A 255 26.29 -10.53 4.80
C SER A 255 26.03 -9.40 5.82
N SER A 256 24.94 -8.63 5.65
CA SER A 256 24.58 -7.54 6.55
C SER A 256 23.06 -7.43 6.66
N ASN A 257 22.54 -7.54 7.89
CA ASN A 257 21.09 -7.52 8.13
C ASN A 257 20.55 -6.12 8.44
N GLU A 258 21.41 -5.14 8.86
CA GLU A 258 20.93 -3.85 9.38
C GLU A 258 20.14 -3.03 8.37
N ALA A 259 20.62 -2.92 7.14
CA ALA A 259 19.91 -2.17 6.11
C ALA A 259 18.61 -2.90 5.66
N LEU A 260 18.62 -4.23 5.60
CA LEU A 260 17.42 -5.02 5.33
C LEU A 260 16.42 -4.91 6.48
N ILE A 261 16.88 -4.96 7.73
CA ILE A 261 16.03 -4.73 8.91
C ILE A 261 15.39 -3.35 8.82
N SER A 262 16.17 -2.31 8.50
CA SER A 262 15.66 -0.95 8.35
C SER A 262 14.58 -0.84 7.26
N GLN A 263 14.80 -1.47 6.11
CA GLN A 263 13.84 -1.48 5.01
C GLN A 263 12.57 -2.25 5.38
N LEU A 264 12.71 -3.45 5.95
CA LEU A 264 11.57 -4.26 6.39
C LEU A 264 10.81 -3.59 7.54
N PHE A 265 11.50 -2.93 8.47
CA PHE A 265 10.87 -2.17 9.54
C PHE A 265 9.96 -1.06 9.01
N ALA A 266 10.47 -0.26 8.06
CA ALA A 266 9.67 0.81 7.43
C ALA A 266 8.43 0.29 6.69
N HIS A 267 8.49 -0.96 6.20
CA HIS A 267 7.38 -1.59 5.49
C HIS A 267 6.43 -2.34 6.43
N LEU A 268 6.95 -3.17 7.35
CA LEU A 268 6.15 -4.05 8.20
C LEU A 268 5.42 -3.29 9.32
N ALA A 269 5.99 -2.22 9.86
CA ALA A 269 5.32 -1.44 10.89
C ALA A 269 3.93 -0.94 10.44
N PRO A 270 3.76 -0.26 9.27
CA PRO A 270 2.44 0.10 8.79
C PRO A 270 1.63 -1.10 8.27
N ALA A 271 2.27 -2.19 7.83
CA ALA A 271 1.57 -3.38 7.36
C ALA A 271 0.80 -4.08 8.49
N ILE A 272 1.37 -4.13 9.69
CA ILE A 272 0.67 -4.66 10.89
C ILE A 272 -0.61 -3.87 11.15
N GLU A 273 -0.56 -2.52 11.09
CA GLU A 273 -1.74 -1.67 11.29
C GLU A 273 -2.80 -1.95 10.21
N ARG A 274 -2.38 -2.08 8.96
CA ARG A 274 -3.32 -2.42 7.86
C ARG A 274 -4.00 -3.77 8.11
N CYS A 275 -3.29 -4.76 8.63
CA CYS A 275 -3.89 -6.06 8.97
C CYS A 275 -4.93 -5.94 10.10
N TYR A 276 -4.61 -5.24 11.20
CA TYR A 276 -5.55 -5.07 12.32
C TYR A 276 -6.81 -4.30 11.95
N PHE A 277 -6.69 -3.34 11.03
CA PHE A 277 -7.79 -2.47 10.61
C PHE A 277 -8.35 -2.82 9.23
N ASN A 278 -7.92 -3.96 8.68
CA ASN A 278 -8.41 -4.48 7.38
C ASN A 278 -8.30 -3.45 6.25
N ILE A 279 -7.18 -2.73 6.20
CA ILE A 279 -6.89 -1.74 5.17
C ILE A 279 -6.11 -2.41 4.04
N GLY A 280 -6.60 -2.32 2.82
CA GLY A 280 -5.90 -2.82 1.64
C GLY A 280 -4.68 -1.96 1.26
N ILE A 281 -3.80 -2.55 0.46
CA ILE A 281 -2.67 -1.85 -0.14
C ILE A 281 -2.63 -2.15 -1.64
N ASP A 282 -2.15 -1.17 -2.43
CA ASP A 282 -1.93 -1.38 -3.85
C ASP A 282 -0.52 -1.93 -4.11
N ASN A 283 -0.48 -3.04 -4.82
CA ASN A 283 0.76 -3.61 -5.34
C ASN A 283 0.62 -3.85 -6.85
N SER A 284 0.91 -2.82 -7.63
CA SER A 284 0.89 -2.91 -9.10
C SER A 284 1.92 -3.88 -9.68
N LEU A 285 2.89 -4.32 -8.88
CA LEU A 285 3.95 -5.25 -9.30
C LEU A 285 3.63 -6.71 -8.94
N LEU A 286 2.53 -6.98 -8.21
CA LEU A 286 2.24 -8.33 -7.71
C LEU A 286 2.17 -9.37 -8.84
N GLU A 287 1.48 -9.06 -9.94
CA GLU A 287 1.37 -9.98 -11.09
C GLU A 287 2.73 -10.29 -11.71
N ASP A 288 3.60 -9.29 -11.83
CA ASP A 288 4.96 -9.47 -12.31
C ASP A 288 5.82 -10.31 -11.35
N VAL A 289 5.66 -10.13 -10.03
CA VAL A 289 6.35 -10.94 -9.01
C VAL A 289 5.88 -12.38 -9.06
N ILE A 290 4.58 -12.62 -9.13
CA ILE A 290 4.02 -13.98 -9.26
C ILE A 290 4.58 -14.68 -10.50
N ARG A 291 4.62 -14.01 -11.64
CA ARG A 291 5.07 -14.56 -12.90
C ARG A 291 6.59 -14.77 -12.96
N LYS A 292 7.37 -13.76 -12.55
CA LYS A 292 8.83 -13.75 -12.75
C LYS A 292 9.61 -14.40 -11.61
N TYR A 293 9.08 -14.34 -10.37
CA TYR A 293 9.76 -14.76 -9.14
C TYR A 293 8.89 -15.64 -8.22
N PRO A 294 8.26 -16.70 -8.74
CA PRO A 294 7.30 -17.50 -7.98
C PRO A 294 7.92 -18.15 -6.76
N LEU A 295 9.18 -18.65 -6.86
CA LEU A 295 9.87 -19.25 -5.71
C LEU A 295 10.20 -18.22 -4.63
N LEU A 296 10.60 -17.01 -5.00
CA LEU A 296 10.84 -15.92 -4.05
C LEU A 296 9.55 -15.58 -3.28
N LEU A 297 8.42 -15.46 -3.99
CA LEU A 297 7.14 -15.22 -3.37
C LEU A 297 6.73 -16.35 -2.42
N GLN A 298 6.89 -17.60 -2.84
CA GLN A 298 6.59 -18.77 -2.03
C GLN A 298 7.48 -18.85 -0.78
N THR A 299 8.79 -18.63 -0.93
CA THR A 299 9.76 -18.63 0.18
C THR A 299 9.44 -17.52 1.18
N THR A 300 9.11 -16.32 0.67
CA THR A 300 8.69 -15.18 1.51
C THR A 300 7.43 -15.52 2.30
N ARG A 301 6.41 -16.09 1.65
CA ARG A 301 5.17 -16.50 2.33
C ARG A 301 5.42 -17.53 3.42
N GLN A 302 6.28 -18.50 3.18
CA GLN A 302 6.65 -19.49 4.19
C GLN A 302 7.43 -18.86 5.35
N ALA A 303 8.36 -17.94 5.04
CA ALA A 303 9.13 -17.25 6.06
C ALA A 303 8.25 -16.37 6.97
N LEU A 304 7.20 -15.77 6.43
CA LEU A 304 6.28 -14.89 7.16
C LEU A 304 5.42 -15.61 8.20
N VAL A 305 5.27 -16.93 8.15
CA VAL A 305 4.40 -17.69 9.07
C VAL A 305 4.75 -17.41 10.55
N ILE A 306 6.04 -17.34 10.89
CA ILE A 306 6.49 -17.07 12.27
C ILE A 306 6.10 -15.64 12.67
N PHE A 307 6.28 -14.67 11.78
CA PHE A 307 5.91 -13.28 12.02
C PHE A 307 4.40 -13.12 12.20
N GLU A 308 3.61 -13.75 11.33
CA GLU A 308 2.13 -13.75 11.40
C GLU A 308 1.63 -14.36 12.72
N GLN A 309 2.25 -15.44 13.19
CA GLN A 309 1.93 -16.04 14.48
C GLN A 309 2.27 -15.13 15.65
N GLU A 310 3.43 -14.46 15.63
CA GLU A 310 3.87 -13.55 16.69
C GLU A 310 2.90 -12.36 16.85
N TYR A 311 2.36 -11.82 15.74
CA TYR A 311 1.44 -10.70 15.73
C TYR A 311 -0.04 -11.09 15.63
N GLN A 312 -0.35 -12.38 15.51
CA GLN A 312 -1.72 -12.89 15.32
C GLN A 312 -2.45 -12.22 14.14
N ILE A 313 -1.74 -12.03 13.05
CA ILE A 313 -2.24 -11.42 11.80
C ILE A 313 -2.07 -12.38 10.63
N GLN A 314 -2.67 -12.02 9.50
CA GLN A 314 -2.44 -12.67 8.20
C GLN A 314 -2.24 -11.61 7.13
N PHE A 315 -1.10 -11.64 6.45
CA PHE A 315 -0.83 -10.72 5.36
C PHE A 315 -1.64 -11.06 4.10
N SER A 316 -2.11 -10.03 3.41
CA SER A 316 -2.70 -10.17 2.08
C SER A 316 -1.64 -10.59 1.05
N ALA A 317 -2.09 -11.08 -0.12
CA ALA A 317 -1.18 -11.39 -1.21
C ALA A 317 -0.36 -10.17 -1.66
N ASP A 318 -0.99 -8.99 -1.68
CA ASP A 318 -0.33 -7.72 -2.02
C ASP A 318 0.81 -7.39 -1.05
N GLU A 319 0.60 -7.54 0.26
CA GLU A 319 1.63 -7.33 1.30
C GLU A 319 2.79 -8.33 1.16
N VAL A 320 2.47 -9.61 1.00
CA VAL A 320 3.50 -10.65 0.78
C VAL A 320 4.32 -10.33 -0.46
N GLY A 321 3.68 -9.88 -1.53
CA GLY A 321 4.37 -9.47 -2.76
C GLY A 321 5.33 -8.31 -2.55
N LEU A 322 4.95 -7.29 -1.78
CA LEU A 322 5.82 -6.15 -1.45
C LEU A 322 7.01 -6.55 -0.57
N ILE A 323 6.78 -7.47 0.39
CA ILE A 323 7.85 -8.02 1.23
C ILE A 323 8.81 -8.87 0.37
N ALA A 324 8.28 -9.67 -0.56
CA ALA A 324 9.10 -10.45 -1.51
C ALA A 324 9.96 -9.53 -2.39
N ILE A 325 9.42 -8.41 -2.87
CA ILE A 325 10.19 -7.39 -3.62
C ILE A 325 11.34 -6.85 -2.75
N SER A 326 11.12 -6.61 -1.45
CA SER A 326 12.15 -6.14 -0.54
C SER A 326 13.27 -7.17 -0.37
N PHE A 327 12.97 -8.45 -0.20
CA PHE A 327 13.96 -9.52 -0.18
C PHE A 327 14.68 -9.65 -1.53
N GLY A 328 13.96 -9.63 -2.64
CA GLY A 328 14.54 -9.72 -3.97
C GLY A 328 15.51 -8.57 -4.28
N ALA A 329 15.12 -7.34 -3.96
CA ALA A 329 15.98 -6.16 -4.13
C ALA A 329 17.27 -6.28 -3.29
N TRP A 330 17.14 -6.77 -2.06
CA TRP A 330 18.29 -7.00 -1.19
C TRP A 330 19.23 -8.06 -1.74
N LEU A 331 18.71 -9.21 -2.17
CA LEU A 331 19.50 -10.29 -2.76
C LEU A 331 20.25 -9.83 -4.04
N MET A 332 19.63 -8.94 -4.83
CA MET A 332 20.30 -8.32 -5.99
C MET A 332 21.44 -7.37 -5.61
N GLN A 333 21.24 -6.54 -4.56
CA GLN A 333 22.27 -5.61 -4.08
C GLN A 333 23.51 -6.31 -3.54
N GLU A 334 23.33 -7.44 -2.86
CA GLU A 334 24.42 -8.27 -2.33
C GLU A 334 25.17 -9.05 -3.44
N ASN A 335 24.81 -8.89 -4.72
CA ASN A 335 25.30 -9.72 -5.83
C ASN A 335 25.08 -11.25 -5.61
N ALA A 336 24.20 -11.59 -4.68
CA ALA A 336 23.83 -12.98 -4.42
C ALA A 336 23.01 -13.58 -5.56
N LEU A 337 22.40 -12.73 -6.38
CA LEU A 337 21.60 -13.09 -7.55
C LEU A 337 22.19 -12.49 -8.81
N GLN A 338 22.82 -13.31 -9.63
CA GLN A 338 23.20 -12.95 -11.01
C GLN A 338 22.11 -13.40 -11.97
N GLU A 339 21.68 -12.50 -12.87
CA GLU A 339 20.71 -12.86 -13.90
C GLU A 339 21.28 -13.92 -14.83
N LYS A 340 20.55 -15.03 -15.01
CA LYS A 340 20.94 -16.10 -15.93
C LYS A 340 20.12 -15.99 -17.22
N GLN A 341 20.82 -16.03 -18.36
CA GLN A 341 20.17 -16.02 -19.66
C GLN A 341 19.82 -17.44 -20.11
N ILE A 342 18.54 -17.70 -20.27
CA ILE A 342 18.02 -18.98 -20.71
C ILE A 342 17.41 -18.81 -22.11
N LEU A 343 17.70 -19.76 -22.97
CA LEU A 343 17.09 -19.85 -24.29
C LEU A 343 16.05 -20.98 -24.27
N LEU A 344 14.78 -20.64 -24.49
CA LEU A 344 13.70 -21.63 -24.63
C LEU A 344 13.36 -21.81 -26.11
N LEU A 345 13.55 -23.03 -26.61
CA LEU A 345 13.26 -23.35 -28.01
C LEU A 345 11.78 -23.59 -28.23
N THR A 346 11.25 -22.98 -29.31
CA THR A 346 9.83 -22.99 -29.61
C THR A 346 9.48 -23.74 -30.90
N ARG A 347 8.29 -24.35 -30.96
CA ARG A 347 7.71 -25.03 -32.13
C ARG A 347 6.20 -24.80 -32.24
N ASN A 348 5.75 -23.57 -32.16
CA ASN A 348 4.34 -23.20 -32.30
C ASN A 348 3.39 -23.86 -31.29
N ASN A 349 3.84 -24.11 -30.06
CA ASN A 349 3.01 -24.54 -28.94
C ASN A 349 3.21 -23.61 -27.72
N PRO A 350 2.64 -22.38 -27.75
CA PRO A 350 2.87 -21.38 -26.71
C PRO A 350 2.47 -21.84 -25.32
N GLU A 351 1.40 -22.62 -25.18
CA GLU A 351 0.94 -23.12 -23.88
C GLU A 351 1.97 -24.04 -23.22
N LEU A 352 2.55 -24.99 -23.97
CA LEU A 352 3.59 -25.89 -23.47
C LEU A 352 4.88 -25.12 -23.12
N GLU A 353 5.23 -24.14 -23.94
CA GLU A 353 6.43 -23.32 -23.77
C GLU A 353 6.31 -22.43 -22.53
N GLU A 354 5.15 -21.82 -22.29
CA GLU A 354 4.85 -21.02 -21.11
C GLU A 354 4.85 -21.88 -19.83
N GLN A 355 4.31 -23.10 -19.88
CA GLN A 355 4.35 -24.03 -18.75
C GLN A 355 5.78 -24.44 -18.41
N VAL A 356 6.66 -24.65 -19.40
CA VAL A 356 8.09 -24.91 -19.16
C VAL A 356 8.75 -23.71 -18.48
N GLU A 357 8.53 -22.50 -18.99
CA GLU A 357 9.05 -21.30 -18.37
C GLU A 357 8.64 -21.19 -16.90
N GLN A 358 7.33 -21.36 -16.62
CA GLN A 358 6.78 -21.27 -15.27
C GLN A 358 7.46 -22.28 -14.31
N GLN A 359 7.55 -23.55 -14.71
CA GLN A 359 8.16 -24.56 -13.85
C GLN A 359 9.66 -24.33 -13.62
N VAL A 360 10.37 -23.79 -14.60
CA VAL A 360 11.80 -23.44 -14.43
C VAL A 360 11.96 -22.26 -13.46
N ARG A 361 11.08 -21.26 -13.53
CA ARG A 361 11.08 -20.14 -12.57
C ARG A 361 10.75 -20.57 -11.14
N GLU A 362 10.00 -21.66 -10.96
CA GLU A 362 9.71 -22.25 -9.66
C GLU A 362 10.89 -23.04 -9.03
N LEU A 363 11.97 -23.26 -9.79
CA LEU A 363 13.13 -24.01 -9.30
C LEU A 363 14.21 -23.14 -8.65
N THR A 364 14.24 -21.84 -8.93
CA THR A 364 15.35 -20.99 -8.51
C THR A 364 14.89 -19.61 -8.04
N LEU A 365 15.65 -19.04 -7.11
CA LEU A 365 15.49 -17.62 -6.70
C LEU A 365 16.22 -16.67 -7.66
N LEU A 366 17.06 -17.17 -8.57
CA LEU A 366 17.81 -16.34 -9.50
C LEU A 366 16.88 -15.65 -10.49
N PRO A 367 17.14 -14.39 -10.83
CA PRO A 367 16.45 -13.72 -11.92
C PRO A 367 16.78 -14.41 -13.24
N LEU A 368 15.76 -14.84 -13.97
CA LEU A 368 15.92 -15.55 -15.23
C LEU A 368 15.47 -14.61 -16.37
N HIS A 369 16.40 -14.34 -17.30
CA HIS A 369 16.10 -13.72 -18.60
C HIS A 369 15.83 -14.81 -19.64
N ILE A 370 14.55 -15.16 -19.84
CA ILE A 370 14.17 -16.24 -20.75
C ILE A 370 13.84 -15.64 -22.12
N LYS A 371 14.61 -16.05 -23.15
CA LYS A 371 14.38 -15.69 -24.55
C LYS A 371 13.79 -16.87 -25.29
N TYR A 372 12.75 -16.61 -26.06
CA TYR A 372 12.13 -17.59 -26.93
C TYR A 372 12.80 -17.54 -28.32
N LEU A 373 13.21 -18.71 -28.82
CA LEU A 373 13.82 -18.82 -30.13
C LEU A 373 13.19 -19.97 -30.90
N PRO A 374 12.74 -19.77 -32.15
CA PRO A 374 12.26 -20.86 -32.99
C PRO A 374 13.34 -21.93 -33.19
N HIS A 375 12.96 -23.19 -33.05
CA HIS A 375 13.85 -24.32 -33.17
C HIS A 375 14.67 -24.32 -34.47
N ASP A 376 14.05 -23.94 -35.61
CA ASP A 376 14.71 -23.91 -36.89
C ASP A 376 15.79 -22.82 -36.98
N VAL A 377 15.58 -21.68 -36.34
CA VAL A 377 16.57 -20.61 -36.21
C VAL A 377 17.73 -21.05 -35.35
N TYR A 378 17.45 -21.75 -34.24
CA TYR A 378 18.49 -22.32 -33.39
C TYR A 378 19.39 -23.30 -34.12
N LEU A 379 18.83 -24.18 -34.96
CA LEU A 379 19.65 -25.11 -35.76
C LEU A 379 20.56 -24.43 -36.79
N GLN A 380 20.16 -23.23 -37.24
CA GLN A 380 20.94 -22.47 -38.25
C GLN A 380 22.01 -21.57 -37.59
N SER A 381 21.69 -20.91 -36.51
CA SER A 381 22.51 -19.85 -35.90
C SER A 381 23.13 -20.19 -34.54
N GLY A 382 22.71 -21.30 -33.93
CA GLY A 382 23.12 -21.67 -32.57
C GLY A 382 22.50 -20.78 -31.48
N ALA A 383 23.02 -20.87 -30.26
CA ALA A 383 22.61 -20.04 -29.13
C ALA A 383 23.28 -18.66 -29.18
N PRO A 384 22.56 -17.57 -28.89
CA PRO A 384 23.15 -16.24 -28.73
C PRO A 384 24.23 -16.21 -27.66
N THR A 385 25.21 -15.30 -27.83
CA THR A 385 26.30 -15.10 -26.85
C THR A 385 25.73 -14.75 -25.47
N GLY A 386 26.30 -15.33 -24.44
CA GLY A 386 25.84 -15.10 -23.05
C GLY A 386 24.71 -16.03 -22.59
N THR A 387 24.24 -16.95 -23.46
CA THR A 387 23.25 -17.96 -23.04
C THR A 387 23.88 -18.95 -22.05
N THR A 388 23.30 -19.08 -20.86
CA THR A 388 23.75 -19.99 -19.82
C THR A 388 23.23 -21.41 -20.06
N LEU A 389 21.98 -21.52 -20.54
CA LEU A 389 21.27 -22.79 -20.69
C LEU A 389 20.30 -22.72 -21.86
N VAL A 390 20.20 -23.80 -22.62
CA VAL A 390 19.16 -23.99 -23.64
C VAL A 390 18.15 -25.01 -23.14
N LEU A 391 16.88 -24.67 -23.15
CA LEU A 391 15.76 -25.52 -22.75
C LEU A 391 14.87 -25.83 -23.92
N THR A 392 14.36 -27.04 -23.97
CA THR A 392 13.41 -27.44 -25.03
C THR A 392 12.49 -28.57 -24.54
N PRO A 393 11.17 -28.47 -24.77
CA PRO A 393 10.28 -29.61 -24.60
C PRO A 393 10.32 -30.57 -25.80
N TYR A 394 11.10 -30.26 -26.84
CA TYR A 394 11.15 -31.02 -28.08
C TYR A 394 12.45 -31.81 -28.22
N ALA A 395 12.42 -32.90 -28.99
CA ALA A 395 13.64 -33.64 -29.34
C ALA A 395 14.49 -32.82 -30.30
N VAL A 396 15.73 -32.50 -29.90
CA VAL A 396 16.67 -31.68 -30.66
C VAL A 396 18.05 -32.34 -30.65
N ARG A 397 18.75 -32.32 -31.80
CA ARG A 397 20.17 -32.67 -31.85
C ARG A 397 20.99 -31.47 -31.36
N GLN A 398 21.87 -31.73 -30.40
CA GLN A 398 22.77 -30.69 -29.88
C GLN A 398 23.90 -30.40 -30.88
N PRO A 399 24.10 -29.14 -31.26
CA PRO A 399 25.29 -28.73 -32.04
C PRO A 399 26.56 -28.82 -31.18
N GLU A 400 27.72 -29.08 -31.83
CA GLU A 400 29.01 -29.41 -31.17
C GLU A 400 29.68 -28.26 -30.42
N SER A 401 29.22 -27.22 -30.04
CA SER A 401 29.90 -26.17 -29.23
C SER A 401 28.92 -25.18 -28.61
N THR A 402 27.94 -25.70 -27.89
CA THR A 402 26.84 -24.92 -27.37
C THR A 402 26.74 -24.97 -25.84
N PRO A 403 26.12 -23.94 -25.20
CA PRO A 403 25.75 -24.06 -23.79
C PRO A 403 24.93 -25.34 -23.57
N PRO A 404 24.91 -25.87 -22.32
CA PRO A 404 24.18 -27.09 -22.03
C PRO A 404 22.74 -27.02 -22.54
N LEU A 405 22.31 -28.04 -23.26
CA LEU A 405 20.94 -28.19 -23.74
C LEU A 405 20.25 -29.28 -22.94
N ILE A 406 19.14 -28.93 -22.32
CA ILE A 406 18.31 -29.86 -21.53
C ILE A 406 16.95 -30.00 -22.19
N GLN A 407 16.62 -31.25 -22.56
CA GLN A 407 15.27 -31.59 -22.96
C GLN A 407 14.42 -31.83 -21.71
N VAL A 408 13.32 -31.13 -21.58
CA VAL A 408 12.42 -31.19 -20.43
C VAL A 408 11.08 -31.82 -20.83
N GLN A 409 10.47 -32.51 -19.90
CA GLN A 409 9.11 -33.06 -20.01
C GLN A 409 8.27 -32.50 -18.87
N LEU A 410 7.01 -32.17 -19.14
CA LEU A 410 6.11 -31.66 -18.13
C LEU A 410 5.19 -32.75 -17.59
N PRO A 411 4.99 -32.81 -16.26
CA PRO A 411 5.69 -32.02 -15.24
C PRO A 411 7.16 -32.44 -15.13
N LEU A 412 8.03 -31.49 -14.72
CA LEU A 412 9.46 -31.73 -14.54
C LEU A 412 9.70 -32.85 -13.53
N THR A 413 10.54 -33.83 -13.87
CA THR A 413 10.90 -34.90 -12.98
C THR A 413 11.91 -34.45 -11.91
N GLU A 414 12.01 -35.14 -10.77
CA GLU A 414 13.00 -34.80 -9.74
C GLU A 414 14.45 -34.78 -10.27
N GLN A 415 14.78 -35.68 -11.21
CA GLN A 415 16.08 -35.70 -11.85
C GLN A 415 16.33 -34.46 -12.70
N GLN A 416 15.35 -34.04 -13.48
CA GLN A 416 15.39 -32.80 -14.26
C GLN A 416 15.50 -31.58 -13.37
N ASN A 417 14.74 -31.52 -12.25
CA ASN A 417 14.83 -30.43 -11.27
C ASN A 417 16.26 -30.31 -10.69
N LYS A 418 16.88 -31.42 -10.31
CA LYS A 418 18.26 -31.46 -9.81
C LYS A 418 19.26 -31.01 -10.88
N GLN A 419 19.10 -31.48 -12.11
CA GLN A 419 19.96 -31.11 -13.23
C GLN A 419 19.86 -29.62 -13.56
N LEU A 420 18.64 -29.08 -13.62
CA LEU A 420 18.40 -27.66 -13.89
C LEU A 420 18.99 -26.78 -12.78
N ARG A 421 18.73 -27.10 -11.53
CA ARG A 421 19.33 -26.38 -10.40
C ARG A 421 20.85 -26.40 -10.46
N SER A 422 21.47 -27.54 -10.70
CA SER A 422 22.94 -27.64 -10.76
C SER A 422 23.55 -26.78 -11.85
N VAL A 423 22.87 -26.57 -13.00
CA VAL A 423 23.34 -25.70 -14.07
C VAL A 423 23.08 -24.21 -13.76
N LEU A 424 21.94 -23.91 -13.15
CA LEU A 424 21.57 -22.52 -12.82
C LEU A 424 22.39 -21.95 -11.66
N GLU A 425 22.70 -22.78 -10.66
CA GLU A 425 23.44 -22.40 -9.45
C GLU A 425 24.97 -22.42 -9.62
N LEU A 426 25.47 -22.84 -10.78
CA LEU A 426 26.89 -22.68 -11.11
C LEU A 426 27.26 -21.19 -11.17
N PRO A 427 28.40 -20.79 -10.53
CA PRO A 427 28.86 -19.41 -10.46
C PRO A 427 29.15 -18.77 -11.83
#